data_d52cf5a4d4d07711fa00396cfbc6a1f8
#
_entry.id   d52cf5a4d4d07711fa00396cfbc6a1f8
#
_cell.length_a   1.000
_cell.length_b   1.000
_cell.length_c   1.000
_cell.angle_alpha   90.00
_cell.angle_beta   90.00
_cell.angle_gamma   90.00
#
_symmetry.space_group_name_H-M   'P 1'
#
loop_
_entity.id
_entity.type
_entity.pdbx_description
1 polymer ?
#
loop_
_entity_poly.entity_id
_entity_poly.type
_entity_poly.pdbx_seq_one_letter_code
_entity_poly.pdbx_strand_id
1 'polypeptide(L)' 'MTTILDRTGHIRVADGSVVRLDIEMGAYVATYYRPNMSVRAMVRGSLAEVQTAMKTWTFAA' A
#
# COMPACT_ATOMS: atom_id res chain seq x y z
N MET A 1 10.72 2.67 12.41
CA MET A 1 9.48 1.89 12.43
C MET A 1 8.58 2.30 11.28
N THR A 2 8.07 1.33 10.53
CA THR A 2 7.18 1.63 9.42
C THR A 2 5.75 1.80 9.91
N THR A 3 5.12 2.91 9.56
CA THR A 3 3.74 3.18 9.94
C THR A 3 2.82 2.74 8.81
N ILE A 4 1.79 1.96 9.13
CA ILE A 4 0.78 1.56 8.16
C ILE A 4 -0.19 2.72 7.96
N LEU A 5 -0.46 3.05 6.70
CA LEU A 5 -1.39 4.11 6.36
C LEU A 5 -2.81 3.77 6.82
N ASP A 6 -3.48 4.73 7.44
CA ASP A 6 -4.88 4.63 7.83
C ASP A 6 -5.74 5.65 7.09
N ARG A 7 -5.14 6.38 6.17
CA ARG A 7 -5.78 7.40 5.34
C ARG A 7 -5.07 7.46 4.00
N THR A 8 -5.64 8.17 3.04
CA THR A 8 -5.02 8.34 1.72
C THR A 8 -3.63 8.95 1.84
N GLY A 9 -2.71 8.45 1.04
CA GLY A 9 -1.32 8.89 1.05
C GLY A 9 -0.42 7.80 0.49
N HIS A 10 0.87 7.95 0.73
CA HIS A 10 1.84 6.95 0.29
C HIS A 10 3.01 6.87 1.25
N ILE A 11 3.67 5.71 1.28
CA ILE A 11 4.90 5.51 2.04
C ILE A 11 5.93 4.86 1.13
N ARG A 12 7.21 5.17 1.37
CA ARG A 12 8.32 4.56 0.65
C ARG A 12 8.88 3.41 1.48
N VAL A 13 9.05 2.27 0.84
CA VAL A 13 9.67 1.09 1.45
C VAL A 13 11.19 1.17 1.28
N ALA A 14 11.95 0.46 2.13
CA ALA A 14 13.40 0.54 2.18
C ALA A 14 14.09 0.24 0.85
N ASP A 15 13.49 -0.62 0.02
CA ASP A 15 14.06 -0.98 -1.30
C ASP A 15 13.75 0.03 -2.39
N GLY A 16 13.09 1.13 -2.07
CA GLY A 16 12.68 2.15 -3.05
C GLY A 16 11.28 1.95 -3.62
N SER A 17 10.60 0.87 -3.27
CA SER A 17 9.20 0.66 -3.64
C SER A 17 8.31 1.67 -2.94
N VAL A 18 7.11 1.88 -3.47
CA VAL A 18 6.13 2.79 -2.91
C VAL A 18 4.81 2.06 -2.70
N VAL A 19 4.20 2.25 -1.54
CA VAL A 19 2.86 1.75 -1.25
C VAL A 19 1.93 2.95 -1.14
N ARG A 20 0.87 2.93 -1.92
CA ARG A 20 -0.10 4.03 -1.96
C ARG A 20 -1.47 3.53 -1.50
N LEU A 21 -2.14 4.34 -0.70
CA LEU A 21 -3.50 4.07 -0.25
C LEU A 21 -4.42 5.15 -0.77
N ASP A 22 -5.46 4.76 -1.49
CA ASP A 22 -6.48 5.65 -2.02
C ASP A 22 -7.87 5.17 -1.63
N ILE A 23 -8.85 6.06 -1.80
CA ILE A 23 -10.27 5.71 -1.69
C ILE A 23 -10.86 5.89 -3.08
N GLU A 24 -11.58 4.86 -3.54
CA GLU A 24 -12.16 4.86 -4.86
C GLU A 24 -13.54 4.22 -4.81
N MET A 25 -14.57 4.98 -5.16
CA MET A 25 -15.96 4.53 -5.15
C MET A 25 -16.37 3.88 -3.83
N GLY A 26 -15.97 4.50 -2.71
CA GLY A 26 -16.33 4.02 -1.38
C GLY A 26 -15.50 2.86 -0.86
N ALA A 27 -14.52 2.39 -1.61
CA ALA A 27 -13.61 1.32 -1.17
C ALA A 27 -12.19 1.83 -1.06
N TYR A 28 -11.40 1.22 -0.18
CA TYR A 28 -9.98 1.49 -0.10
C TYR A 28 -9.24 0.69 -1.17
N VAL A 29 -8.22 1.30 -1.75
CA VAL A 29 -7.37 0.66 -2.76
C VAL A 29 -5.93 0.87 -2.35
N ALA A 30 -5.18 -0.21 -2.14
CA ALA A 30 -3.76 -0.16 -1.86
C ALA A 30 -3.01 -0.66 -3.09
N THR A 31 -2.03 0.09 -3.54
CA THR A 31 -1.21 -0.24 -4.71
C THR A 31 0.25 -0.29 -4.31
N TYR A 32 0.93 -1.35 -4.71
CA TYR A 32 2.35 -1.55 -4.43
C TYR A 32 3.13 -1.35 -5.74
N TYR A 33 3.95 -0.30 -5.77
CA TYR A 33 4.75 0.05 -6.94
C TYR A 33 6.19 -0.40 -6.74
N ARG A 34 6.80 -0.93 -7.80
CA ARG A 34 8.24 -1.18 -7.83
C ARG A 34 9.00 0.15 -7.85
N PRO A 35 10.32 0.15 -7.58
CA PRO A 35 11.11 1.38 -7.64
C PRO A 35 11.01 2.11 -8.98
N ASN A 36 10.76 1.39 -10.08
CA ASN A 36 10.57 2.00 -11.40
C ASN A 36 9.14 2.49 -11.63
N MET A 37 8.30 2.47 -10.59
CA MET A 37 6.91 2.93 -10.60
C MET A 37 5.94 2.03 -11.37
N SER A 38 6.34 0.84 -11.78
CA SER A 38 5.39 -0.12 -12.33
C SER A 38 4.62 -0.80 -11.20
N VAL A 39 3.35 -1.14 -11.45
CA VAL A 39 2.50 -1.78 -10.45
C VAL A 39 2.94 -3.23 -10.22
N ARG A 40 3.21 -3.58 -8.96
CA ARG A 40 3.57 -4.93 -8.58
C ARG A 40 2.36 -5.70 -8.03
N ALA A 41 1.51 -5.02 -7.26
CA ALA A 41 0.33 -5.63 -6.65
C ALA A 41 -0.70 -4.56 -6.34
N MET A 42 -1.96 -4.95 -6.25
CA MET A 42 -3.04 -4.06 -5.89
C MET A 42 -4.10 -4.85 -5.14
N VAL A 43 -4.63 -4.26 -4.07
CA VAL A 43 -5.70 -4.86 -3.27
C VAL A 43 -6.77 -3.81 -3.05
N ARG A 44 -8.02 -4.23 -3.16
CA ARG A 44 -9.19 -3.38 -2.96
C ARG A 44 -10.11 -4.02 -1.93
N GLY A 45 -10.68 -3.21 -1.04
CA GLY A 45 -11.62 -3.71 -0.05
C GLY A 45 -11.78 -2.75 1.11
N SER A 46 -12.08 -3.29 2.29
CA SER A 46 -12.16 -2.51 3.52
C SER A 46 -10.77 -2.03 3.94
N LEU A 47 -10.73 -1.00 4.79
CA LEU A 47 -9.46 -0.51 5.32
C LEU A 47 -8.66 -1.62 5.99
N ALA A 48 -9.33 -2.48 6.78
CA ALA A 48 -8.65 -3.58 7.46
C ALA A 48 -8.03 -4.56 6.47
N GLU A 49 -8.74 -4.87 5.39
CA GLU A 49 -8.25 -5.79 4.36
C GLU A 49 -7.01 -5.23 3.64
N VAL A 50 -7.07 -3.97 3.22
CA VAL A 50 -5.94 -3.37 2.52
C VAL A 50 -4.76 -3.13 3.45
N GLN A 51 -5.02 -2.82 4.73
CA GLN A 51 -3.94 -2.69 5.72
C GLN A 51 -3.22 -4.01 5.95
N THR A 52 -3.95 -5.12 5.97
CA THR A 52 -3.34 -6.45 6.08
C THR A 52 -2.38 -6.72 4.92
N ALA A 53 -2.81 -6.40 3.70
CA ALA A 53 -1.97 -6.55 2.52
C ALA A 53 -0.76 -5.62 2.59
N MET A 54 -0.95 -4.35 2.98
CA MET A 54 0.15 -3.40 3.09
C MET A 54 1.20 -3.83 4.10
N LYS A 55 0.80 -4.46 5.21
CA LYS A 55 1.75 -5.01 6.18
C LYS A 55 2.66 -6.03 5.54
N THR A 56 2.11 -6.92 4.72
CA THR A 56 2.89 -7.93 4.01
C THR A 56 3.92 -7.26 3.10
N TRP A 57 3.53 -6.20 2.41
CA TRP A 57 4.43 -5.51 1.47
C TRP A 57 5.51 -4.69 2.19
N THR A 58 5.16 -4.07 3.31
CA THR A 58 6.07 -3.12 3.97
C THR A 58 7.01 -3.79 4.97
N PHE A 59 6.62 -4.93 5.53
CA PHE A 59 7.41 -5.59 6.57
C PHE A 59 8.05 -6.90 6.11
N ALA A 60 7.75 -7.38 4.91
CA ALA A 60 8.28 -8.65 4.41
C ALA A 60 9.65 -8.51 3.73
N ALA A 61 10.17 -7.33 3.65
CA ALA A 61 11.46 -7.09 2.99
C ALA A 61 12.64 -7.41 3.91
#